data_b1d6600576b09a3271a3e205d1bcd2f9
#
_entry.id   b1d6600576b09a3271a3e205d1bcd2f9
#
_cell.length_a   1.000
_cell.length_b   1.000
_cell.length_c   1.000
_cell.angle_alpha   90.00
_cell.angle_beta   90.00
_cell.angle_gamma   90.00
#
_symmetry.space_group_name_H-M   'P 1'
#
loop_
_entity.id
_entity.type
_entity.pdbx_description
1 polymer ?
#
loop_
_entity_poly.entity_id
_entity_poly.type
_entity_poly.pdbx_seq_one_letter_code
_entity_poly.pdbx_strand_id
1 'polypeptide(L)'
;KLPENLKRIIQNEPEKLVIFINPPYVEAGNTKHVTRTGANKIAVSNTSKVWAENQNLGLGIRETFAQFFIRIYKEIPGCVLASFSKLKYINATAFVPFRRIFLAQFLKGFICPSYTFDNVNGKFPIAFAIWNTSIQNKIKKIKFNVFDENNKKLKTKTIYSTNGDKKTITPWITKFKALGDALAYSGNNAPDFQNNRFLKIAASQHFLPNGSLNNATKYKITPTNLLPIFIYFSVRYVVKATWINDRDQFLFPNKNWEKDKEFQHNCFVYALFHGQNKISNKEGTNHFIPFTEKELNIKEAFESHFLLDFMAGKIKSTEKDILGENKESFIPTKPMEFSIEAQNVLNAAKALYIYYHQMAGDVGTAWKINDKTEYLPNAALYDIKECFQGRNEKGRMNSKSEDLKYTELLNDLKNTQKILAQKIEPKIYEYEFLLE
;
A
#
# COMPACT_ATOMS: atom_id res chain seq x y z
N LYS A 1 42.69 -14.92 -11.52
CA LYS A 1 42.49 -15.59 -12.81
C LYS A 1 41.67 -16.85 -12.58
N LEU A 2 40.72 -17.18 -13.48
CA LEU A 2 39.99 -18.46 -13.43
C LEU A 2 40.92 -19.62 -13.80
N PRO A 3 40.77 -20.80 -13.16
CA PRO A 3 41.48 -22.03 -13.59
C PRO A 3 41.17 -22.37 -15.05
N GLU A 4 42.15 -22.92 -15.78
CA GLU A 4 42.00 -23.18 -17.22
C GLU A 4 40.89 -24.18 -17.54
N ASN A 5 40.72 -25.24 -16.72
CA ASN A 5 39.63 -26.20 -16.87
C ASN A 5 38.25 -25.54 -16.74
N LEU A 6 38.08 -24.55 -15.80
CA LEU A 6 36.86 -23.82 -15.64
C LEU A 6 36.60 -22.86 -16.81
N LYS A 7 37.64 -22.21 -17.34
CA LYS A 7 37.50 -21.40 -18.57
C LYS A 7 37.01 -22.22 -19.74
N ARG A 8 37.58 -23.42 -19.93
CA ARG A 8 37.17 -24.35 -21.00
C ARG A 8 35.71 -24.75 -20.84
N ILE A 9 35.24 -25.08 -19.63
CA ILE A 9 33.84 -25.40 -19.38
C ILE A 9 32.93 -24.22 -19.70
N ILE A 10 33.28 -23.03 -19.24
CA ILE A 10 32.50 -21.79 -19.52
C ILE A 10 32.37 -21.55 -21.04
N GLN A 11 33.44 -21.80 -21.78
CA GLN A 11 33.45 -21.51 -23.23
C GLN A 11 32.81 -22.59 -24.07
N ASN A 12 33.01 -23.88 -23.72
CA ASN A 12 32.68 -25.01 -24.62
C ASN A 12 31.50 -25.87 -24.12
N GLU A 13 31.24 -25.87 -22.78
CA GLU A 13 30.28 -26.79 -22.17
C GLU A 13 29.50 -26.09 -21.02
N PRO A 14 28.98 -24.83 -21.23
CA PRO A 14 28.37 -24.06 -20.17
C PRO A 14 27.14 -24.74 -19.55
N GLU A 15 26.49 -25.65 -20.26
CA GLU A 15 25.36 -26.45 -19.78
C GLU A 15 25.72 -27.42 -18.64
N LYS A 16 27.01 -27.75 -18.50
CA LYS A 16 27.54 -28.52 -17.37
C LYS A 16 27.78 -27.67 -16.11
N LEU A 17 27.68 -26.38 -16.22
CA LEU A 17 27.96 -25.43 -15.13
C LEU A 17 26.72 -25.07 -14.34
N VAL A 18 26.79 -25.29 -13.04
CA VAL A 18 25.81 -24.79 -12.09
C VAL A 18 26.43 -23.64 -11.28
N ILE A 19 25.90 -22.45 -11.42
CA ILE A 19 26.34 -21.28 -10.66
C ILE A 19 25.41 -21.11 -9.47
N PHE A 20 25.92 -21.40 -8.27
CA PHE A 20 25.21 -21.17 -7.01
C PHE A 20 25.71 -19.91 -6.35
N ILE A 21 24.80 -18.95 -6.11
CA ILE A 21 25.15 -17.67 -5.49
C ILE A 21 24.11 -17.22 -4.45
N ASN A 22 24.62 -16.54 -3.42
CA ASN A 22 23.81 -15.77 -2.49
C ASN A 22 24.31 -14.32 -2.53
N PRO A 23 23.89 -13.51 -3.52
CA PRO A 23 24.38 -12.15 -3.68
C PRO A 23 23.83 -11.25 -2.57
N PRO A 24 24.53 -10.14 -2.24
CA PRO A 24 24.10 -9.21 -1.22
C PRO A 24 22.71 -8.65 -1.52
N TYR A 25 21.83 -8.56 -0.50
CA TYR A 25 20.48 -7.97 -0.61
C TYR A 25 20.48 -6.44 -0.46
N VAL A 26 21.56 -5.80 -0.86
CA VAL A 26 21.80 -4.37 -0.73
C VAL A 26 21.32 -3.63 -1.97
N GLU A 27 20.74 -2.45 -1.77
CA GLU A 27 20.44 -1.52 -2.85
C GLU A 27 21.62 -0.57 -3.05
N ALA A 28 22.21 -0.58 -4.23
CA ALA A 28 23.24 0.37 -4.62
C ALA A 28 22.63 1.74 -4.93
N GLY A 29 23.10 2.80 -4.32
CA GLY A 29 22.60 4.15 -4.54
C GLY A 29 23.70 5.21 -4.48
N ASN A 30 23.56 6.24 -5.29
CA ASN A 30 24.47 7.40 -5.30
C ASN A 30 24.17 8.43 -4.18
N THR A 31 23.30 8.14 -3.23
CA THR A 31 22.83 9.13 -2.26
C THR A 31 23.70 9.16 -1.02
N LYS A 32 24.29 10.33 -0.75
CA LYS A 32 25.00 10.66 0.50
C LYS A 32 24.08 10.64 1.74
N HIS A 33 22.78 10.55 1.56
CA HIS A 33 21.79 10.55 2.64
C HIS A 33 21.07 9.21 2.71
N VAL A 34 21.44 8.43 3.69
CA VAL A 34 20.78 7.19 4.01
C VAL A 34 20.23 7.27 5.42
N THR A 35 18.94 7.47 5.51
CA THR A 35 18.22 7.39 6.78
C THR A 35 18.16 5.93 7.24
N ARG A 36 18.79 5.63 8.37
CA ARG A 36 18.61 4.48 9.28
C ARG A 36 18.84 3.04 8.78
N THR A 37 18.74 2.72 7.48
CA THR A 37 19.02 1.38 6.94
C THR A 37 20.21 1.36 5.98
N GLY A 38 20.95 2.42 5.92
CA GLY A 38 21.90 2.69 4.84
C GLY A 38 23.36 2.56 5.16
N ALA A 39 23.72 2.11 6.32
CA ALA A 39 25.10 1.81 6.66
C ALA A 39 25.78 0.84 5.68
N ASN A 40 24.97 0.04 4.95
CA ASN A 40 25.42 -1.00 4.03
C ASN A 40 25.09 -0.71 2.54
N LYS A 41 24.83 0.54 2.15
CA LYS A 41 24.67 0.88 0.73
C LYS A 41 26.04 0.97 0.06
N ILE A 42 26.35 -0.03 -0.73
CA ILE A 42 27.55 -0.06 -1.55
C ILE A 42 27.30 0.81 -2.79
N ALA A 43 28.23 1.72 -3.09
CA ALA A 43 28.21 2.43 -4.37
C ALA A 43 28.34 1.41 -5.50
N VAL A 44 27.52 1.53 -6.54
CA VAL A 44 27.73 0.77 -7.78
C VAL A 44 29.06 1.20 -8.36
N SER A 45 29.95 0.24 -8.67
CA SER A 45 31.19 0.57 -9.35
C SER A 45 30.88 1.25 -10.69
N ASN A 46 31.72 2.17 -11.15
CA ASN A 46 31.56 2.84 -12.43
C ASN A 46 31.43 1.83 -13.59
N THR A 47 32.18 0.73 -13.53
CA THR A 47 32.12 -0.36 -14.50
C THR A 47 30.74 -1.00 -14.55
N SER A 48 30.14 -1.31 -13.39
CA SER A 48 28.79 -1.88 -13.32
C SER A 48 27.72 -0.89 -13.79
N LYS A 49 27.92 0.42 -13.56
CA LYS A 49 27.03 1.48 -14.06
C LYS A 49 27.03 1.56 -15.57
N VAL A 50 28.19 1.72 -16.17
CA VAL A 50 28.36 1.82 -17.63
C VAL A 50 27.82 0.57 -18.31
N TRP A 51 28.12 -0.61 -17.76
CA TRP A 51 27.63 -1.86 -18.29
C TRP A 51 26.10 -1.97 -18.22
N ALA A 52 25.50 -1.54 -17.10
CA ALA A 52 24.07 -1.55 -16.89
C ALA A 52 23.32 -0.55 -17.77
N GLU A 53 23.88 0.64 -17.95
CA GLU A 53 23.36 1.68 -18.84
C GLU A 53 23.36 1.18 -20.30
N ASN A 54 24.44 0.56 -20.73
CA ASN A 54 24.58 -0.03 -22.06
C ASN A 54 23.56 -1.19 -22.32
N GLN A 55 23.12 -1.89 -21.26
CA GLN A 55 22.12 -2.95 -21.35
C GLN A 55 20.69 -2.44 -21.17
N ASN A 56 20.47 -1.15 -20.95
CA ASN A 56 19.15 -0.54 -20.72
C ASN A 56 18.31 -1.25 -19.64
N LEU A 57 18.92 -1.51 -18.48
CA LEU A 57 18.29 -2.26 -17.38
C LEU A 57 17.41 -1.41 -16.46
N GLY A 58 17.35 -0.11 -16.68
CA GLY A 58 16.54 0.82 -15.89
C GLY A 58 16.90 0.80 -14.39
N LEU A 59 15.92 1.11 -13.54
CA LEU A 59 16.12 1.22 -12.09
C LEU A 59 16.41 -0.13 -11.39
N GLY A 60 16.09 -1.26 -12.02
CA GLY A 60 16.32 -2.59 -11.46
C GLY A 60 17.78 -2.87 -11.14
N ILE A 61 18.70 -2.21 -11.84
CA ILE A 61 20.15 -2.34 -11.62
C ILE A 61 20.62 -1.87 -10.24
N ARG A 62 19.83 -1.06 -9.54
CA ARG A 62 20.15 -0.63 -8.18
C ARG A 62 20.18 -1.79 -7.17
N GLU A 63 19.50 -2.89 -7.45
CA GLU A 63 19.57 -4.10 -6.65
C GLU A 63 20.80 -4.92 -7.08
N THR A 64 21.74 -5.14 -6.16
CA THR A 64 23.00 -5.81 -6.47
C THR A 64 22.82 -7.21 -7.04
N PHE A 65 21.86 -8.00 -6.55
CA PHE A 65 21.57 -9.34 -7.10
C PHE A 65 21.21 -9.29 -8.60
N ALA A 66 20.53 -8.23 -9.06
CA ALA A 66 20.15 -8.10 -10.46
C ALA A 66 21.37 -7.90 -11.37
N GLN A 67 22.40 -7.24 -10.87
CA GLN A 67 23.66 -7.10 -11.58
C GLN A 67 24.35 -8.48 -11.78
N PHE A 68 24.37 -9.30 -10.75
CA PHE A 68 24.90 -10.67 -10.85
C PHE A 68 24.11 -11.50 -11.85
N PHE A 69 22.79 -11.48 -11.78
CA PHE A 69 21.92 -12.25 -12.67
C PHE A 69 22.17 -11.92 -14.15
N ILE A 70 22.20 -10.64 -14.47
CA ILE A 70 22.40 -10.20 -15.86
C ILE A 70 23.81 -10.51 -16.35
N ARG A 71 24.83 -10.33 -15.51
CA ARG A 71 26.20 -10.69 -15.89
C ARG A 71 26.33 -12.17 -16.19
N ILE A 72 25.85 -13.03 -15.30
CA ILE A 72 25.87 -14.48 -15.53
C ILE A 72 25.09 -14.84 -16.79
N TYR A 73 23.89 -14.31 -16.96
CA TYR A 73 23.06 -14.58 -18.12
C TYR A 73 23.72 -14.17 -19.45
N LYS A 74 24.49 -13.07 -19.46
CA LYS A 74 25.14 -12.53 -20.66
C LYS A 74 26.54 -13.10 -20.90
N GLU A 75 27.32 -13.28 -19.84
CA GLU A 75 28.73 -13.68 -19.94
C GLU A 75 28.90 -15.20 -19.94
N ILE A 76 27.95 -15.96 -19.39
CA ILE A 76 27.98 -17.43 -19.31
C ILE A 76 26.65 -18.03 -19.80
N PRO A 77 26.25 -17.76 -21.04
CA PRO A 77 25.01 -18.28 -21.59
C PRO A 77 25.01 -19.80 -21.64
N GLY A 78 23.89 -20.42 -21.29
CA GLY A 78 23.75 -21.90 -21.28
C GLY A 78 23.87 -22.54 -19.89
N CYS A 79 24.44 -21.86 -18.88
CA CYS A 79 24.58 -22.41 -17.54
C CYS A 79 23.23 -22.48 -16.78
N VAL A 80 23.24 -23.23 -15.67
CA VAL A 80 22.18 -23.22 -14.68
C VAL A 80 22.54 -22.23 -13.58
N LEU A 81 21.66 -21.25 -13.35
CA LEU A 81 21.82 -20.26 -12.27
C LEU A 81 20.91 -20.66 -11.11
N ALA A 82 21.47 -20.90 -9.93
CA ALA A 82 20.79 -21.17 -8.67
C ALA A 82 21.10 -20.05 -7.69
N SER A 83 20.10 -19.25 -7.30
CA SER A 83 20.38 -18.04 -6.52
C SER A 83 19.30 -17.73 -5.50
N PHE A 84 19.75 -17.22 -4.35
CA PHE A 84 18.88 -16.48 -3.43
C PHE A 84 18.71 -15.02 -3.89
N SER A 85 17.49 -14.50 -3.78
CA SER A 85 17.20 -13.10 -4.14
C SER A 85 15.87 -12.61 -3.61
N LYS A 86 15.71 -11.28 -3.60
CA LYS A 86 14.37 -10.66 -3.42
C LYS A 86 13.50 -10.92 -4.65
N LEU A 87 12.18 -10.98 -4.46
CA LEU A 87 11.21 -11.26 -5.53
C LEU A 87 10.94 -10.09 -6.49
N LYS A 88 11.47 -8.90 -6.23
CA LYS A 88 11.22 -7.68 -7.01
C LYS A 88 11.46 -7.83 -8.52
N TYR A 89 12.46 -8.63 -8.92
CA TYR A 89 12.76 -8.82 -10.34
C TYR A 89 11.65 -9.55 -11.10
N ILE A 90 10.80 -10.30 -10.39
CA ILE A 90 9.65 -11.01 -10.98
C ILE A 90 8.47 -10.03 -11.14
N ASN A 91 8.12 -9.26 -10.09
CA ASN A 91 6.84 -8.54 -10.04
C ASN A 91 6.94 -7.02 -10.07
N ALA A 92 8.04 -6.39 -9.63
CA ALA A 92 8.08 -4.94 -9.53
C ALA A 92 8.21 -4.22 -10.88
N THR A 93 7.54 -3.07 -11.01
CA THR A 93 7.53 -2.26 -12.24
C THR A 93 8.92 -1.77 -12.63
N ALA A 94 9.77 -1.43 -11.63
CA ALA A 94 11.15 -1.00 -11.87
C ALA A 94 12.00 -2.06 -12.59
N PHE A 95 11.60 -3.33 -12.58
CA PHE A 95 12.29 -4.44 -13.22
C PHE A 95 11.71 -4.82 -14.60
N VAL A 96 10.80 -4.05 -15.16
CA VAL A 96 10.30 -4.30 -16.53
C VAL A 96 11.44 -4.35 -17.56
N PRO A 97 12.40 -3.40 -17.57
CA PRO A 97 13.54 -3.48 -18.50
C PRO A 97 14.41 -4.71 -18.26
N PHE A 98 14.67 -5.06 -17.01
CA PHE A 98 15.40 -6.29 -16.64
C PHE A 98 14.72 -7.55 -17.22
N ARG A 99 13.41 -7.72 -17.03
CA ARG A 99 12.66 -8.89 -17.53
C ARG A 99 12.56 -8.97 -19.06
N ARG A 100 12.83 -7.89 -19.79
CA ARG A 100 12.94 -7.92 -21.25
C ARG A 100 14.25 -8.56 -21.73
N ILE A 101 15.26 -8.55 -20.87
CA ILE A 101 16.62 -9.06 -21.18
C ILE A 101 16.86 -10.43 -20.52
N PHE A 102 16.49 -10.58 -19.24
CA PHE A 102 16.64 -11.83 -18.51
C PHE A 102 15.47 -12.76 -18.86
N LEU A 103 15.69 -13.61 -19.85
CA LEU A 103 14.68 -14.53 -20.40
C LEU A 103 14.92 -15.99 -19.97
N ALA A 104 15.75 -16.24 -18.94
CA ALA A 104 16.02 -17.59 -18.47
C ALA A 104 14.73 -18.32 -18.04
N GLN A 105 14.66 -19.60 -18.34
CA GLN A 105 13.55 -20.45 -17.94
C GLN A 105 13.63 -20.78 -16.44
N PHE A 106 12.56 -20.51 -15.70
CA PHE A 106 12.44 -20.95 -14.32
C PHE A 106 12.23 -22.46 -14.27
N LEU A 107 13.06 -23.16 -13.50
CA LEU A 107 12.94 -24.61 -13.30
C LEU A 107 12.18 -24.93 -12.02
N LYS A 108 12.65 -24.46 -10.88
CA LYS A 108 12.01 -24.64 -9.57
C LYS A 108 12.58 -23.65 -8.53
N GLY A 109 11.90 -23.54 -7.39
CA GLY A 109 12.36 -22.70 -6.30
C GLY A 109 11.42 -22.72 -5.11
N PHE A 110 11.84 -22.04 -4.05
CA PHE A 110 11.05 -21.86 -2.86
C PHE A 110 11.22 -20.43 -2.30
N ILE A 111 10.33 -20.06 -1.41
CA ILE A 111 10.35 -18.80 -0.66
C ILE A 111 10.52 -19.13 0.82
N CYS A 112 11.41 -18.40 1.50
CA CYS A 112 11.58 -18.41 2.94
C CYS A 112 11.61 -16.98 3.49
N PRO A 113 11.41 -16.79 4.81
CA PRO A 113 11.49 -15.46 5.40
C PRO A 113 12.92 -14.94 5.47
N SER A 114 13.10 -13.63 5.32
CA SER A 114 14.41 -12.97 5.35
C SER A 114 15.17 -13.18 6.66
N TYR A 115 14.47 -13.32 7.76
CA TYR A 115 15.07 -13.56 9.08
C TYR A 115 15.58 -15.00 9.29
N THR A 116 15.49 -15.86 8.26
CA THR A 116 16.21 -17.14 8.20
C THR A 116 17.72 -16.91 7.98
N PHE A 117 18.11 -15.72 7.50
CA PHE A 117 19.49 -15.36 7.24
C PHE A 117 20.03 -14.43 8.31
N ASP A 118 21.24 -14.71 8.80
CA ASP A 118 21.90 -13.84 9.77
C ASP A 118 22.10 -12.42 9.22
N ASN A 119 21.98 -11.43 10.11
CA ASN A 119 22.18 -9.99 9.80
C ASN A 119 21.22 -9.39 8.76
N VAL A 120 20.11 -10.07 8.41
CA VAL A 120 19.09 -9.50 7.55
C VAL A 120 17.98 -8.86 8.38
N ASN A 121 18.02 -7.53 8.48
CA ASN A 121 16.98 -6.77 9.15
C ASN A 121 15.72 -6.66 8.26
N GLY A 122 14.55 -6.98 8.84
CA GLY A 122 13.26 -6.85 8.17
C GLY A 122 12.52 -8.17 8.02
N LYS A 123 11.23 -8.08 7.67
CA LYS A 123 10.33 -9.23 7.49
C LYS A 123 9.79 -9.23 6.06
N PHE A 124 10.53 -9.83 5.14
CA PHE A 124 10.17 -9.89 3.72
C PHE A 124 10.52 -11.26 3.12
N PRO A 125 9.94 -11.64 1.97
CA PRO A 125 10.23 -12.90 1.34
C PRO A 125 11.57 -12.86 0.60
N ILE A 126 12.36 -13.93 0.77
CA ILE A 126 13.53 -14.26 -0.04
C ILE A 126 13.21 -15.53 -0.81
N ALA A 127 13.53 -15.57 -2.10
CA ALA A 127 13.38 -16.75 -2.92
C ALA A 127 14.74 -17.38 -3.23
N PHE A 128 14.80 -18.70 -3.15
CA PHE A 128 15.75 -19.49 -3.88
C PHE A 128 15.13 -19.91 -5.20
N ALA A 129 15.77 -19.60 -6.32
CA ALA A 129 15.26 -19.92 -7.64
C ALA A 129 16.35 -20.50 -8.54
N ILE A 130 15.99 -21.53 -9.30
CA ILE A 130 16.87 -22.21 -10.27
C ILE A 130 16.37 -21.86 -11.67
N TRP A 131 17.29 -21.37 -12.48
CA TRP A 131 17.08 -20.89 -13.83
C TRP A 131 17.94 -21.62 -14.84
N ASN A 132 17.35 -22.05 -15.95
CA ASN A 132 18.11 -22.52 -17.11
C ASN A 132 18.31 -21.34 -18.07
N THR A 133 19.55 -20.94 -18.28
CA THR A 133 19.88 -19.79 -19.13
C THR A 133 19.96 -20.13 -20.61
N SER A 134 19.97 -21.43 -20.97
CA SER A 134 19.95 -21.89 -22.37
C SER A 134 18.59 -21.76 -23.04
N ILE A 135 17.49 -21.76 -22.24
CA ILE A 135 16.13 -21.72 -22.75
C ILE A 135 15.52 -20.36 -22.46
N GLN A 136 15.06 -19.67 -23.52
CA GLN A 136 14.43 -18.38 -23.42
C GLN A 136 12.94 -18.51 -23.08
N ASN A 137 12.52 -17.91 -21.97
CA ASN A 137 11.14 -17.84 -21.55
C ASN A 137 10.83 -16.50 -20.87
N LYS A 138 9.74 -15.85 -21.27
CA LYS A 138 9.29 -14.60 -20.62
C LYS A 138 8.69 -14.90 -19.25
N ILE A 139 9.15 -14.19 -18.23
CA ILE A 139 8.59 -14.29 -16.87
C ILE A 139 7.18 -13.66 -16.89
N LYS A 140 6.14 -14.48 -16.84
CA LYS A 140 4.73 -14.07 -16.71
C LYS A 140 4.21 -14.32 -15.29
N LYS A 141 4.46 -15.50 -14.77
CA LYS A 141 4.13 -15.93 -13.41
C LYS A 141 5.07 -17.04 -12.99
N ILE A 142 5.39 -17.09 -11.71
CA ILE A 142 6.24 -18.12 -11.13
C ILE A 142 5.57 -18.66 -9.87
N LYS A 143 5.51 -19.98 -9.77
CA LYS A 143 4.94 -20.69 -8.63
C LYS A 143 6.04 -21.22 -7.73
N PHE A 144 6.00 -20.85 -6.44
CA PHE A 144 6.94 -21.24 -5.41
C PHE A 144 6.27 -22.03 -4.28
N ASN A 145 7.00 -22.97 -3.69
CA ASN A 145 6.67 -23.46 -2.36
C ASN A 145 7.14 -22.43 -1.32
N VAL A 146 6.34 -22.21 -0.27
CA VAL A 146 6.67 -21.28 0.83
C VAL A 146 6.96 -22.11 2.07
N PHE A 147 8.13 -21.88 2.67
CA PHE A 147 8.58 -22.51 3.91
C PHE A 147 8.77 -21.45 5.01
N ASP A 148 8.51 -21.83 6.25
CA ASP A 148 8.87 -21.01 7.42
C ASP A 148 10.34 -21.20 7.82
N GLU A 149 10.76 -20.54 8.89
CA GLU A 149 12.12 -20.63 9.44
C GLU A 149 12.50 -22.02 9.96
N ASN A 150 11.51 -22.88 10.24
CA ASN A 150 11.69 -24.24 10.70
C ASN A 150 11.63 -25.28 9.56
N ASN A 151 11.71 -24.81 8.31
CA ASN A 151 11.63 -25.65 7.10
C ASN A 151 10.27 -26.36 6.93
N LYS A 152 9.22 -25.89 7.58
CA LYS A 152 7.85 -26.39 7.40
C LYS A 152 7.21 -25.72 6.18
N LYS A 153 6.69 -26.52 5.26
CA LYS A 153 5.91 -26.01 4.13
C LYS A 153 4.60 -25.39 4.62
N LEU A 154 4.42 -24.11 4.34
CA LEU A 154 3.22 -23.35 4.70
C LEU A 154 2.16 -23.42 3.60
N LYS A 155 2.54 -23.07 2.36
CA LYS A 155 1.65 -23.02 1.21
C LYS A 155 2.43 -23.00 -0.10
N THR A 156 1.70 -22.94 -1.19
CA THR A 156 2.25 -22.56 -2.50
C THR A 156 1.83 -21.11 -2.79
N LYS A 157 2.71 -20.32 -3.41
CA LYS A 157 2.44 -18.94 -3.80
C LYS A 157 2.81 -18.68 -5.24
N THR A 158 1.92 -18.02 -5.97
CA THR A 158 2.18 -17.56 -7.33
C THR A 158 2.57 -16.08 -7.32
N ILE A 159 3.70 -15.75 -7.95
CA ILE A 159 4.15 -14.37 -8.15
C ILE A 159 3.91 -13.97 -9.60
N TYR A 160 3.14 -12.92 -9.83
CA TYR A 160 2.78 -12.44 -11.15
C TYR A 160 3.68 -11.28 -11.58
N SER A 161 4.12 -11.33 -12.82
CA SER A 161 4.88 -10.24 -13.44
C SER A 161 3.95 -9.10 -13.88
N THR A 162 4.41 -7.87 -13.70
CA THR A 162 3.71 -6.67 -14.18
C THR A 162 4.11 -6.28 -15.62
N ASN A 163 4.48 -7.25 -16.44
CA ASN A 163 4.81 -7.06 -17.86
C ASN A 163 3.57 -7.18 -18.73
N GLY A 164 3.12 -6.07 -19.29
CA GLY A 164 2.10 -6.08 -20.36
C GLY A 164 0.69 -6.44 -19.90
N ASP A 165 0.45 -7.73 -19.64
CA ASP A 165 -0.89 -8.27 -19.34
C ASP A 165 -1.44 -7.83 -17.97
N LYS A 166 -0.58 -7.65 -16.98
CA LYS A 166 -0.96 -7.17 -15.65
C LYS A 166 -0.32 -5.80 -15.38
N LYS A 167 -1.15 -4.81 -15.08
CA LYS A 167 -0.72 -3.47 -14.67
C LYS A 167 -0.87 -3.34 -13.15
N THR A 168 -0.05 -2.49 -12.54
CA THR A 168 -0.23 -2.15 -11.13
C THR A 168 -1.45 -1.26 -10.92
N ILE A 169 -1.88 -1.11 -9.66
CA ILE A 169 -3.05 -0.29 -9.29
C ILE A 169 -2.85 1.21 -9.58
N THR A 170 -1.61 1.70 -9.68
CA THR A 170 -1.33 3.13 -9.89
C THR A 170 -1.97 3.69 -11.18
N PRO A 171 -1.84 3.06 -12.36
CA PRO A 171 -2.55 3.52 -13.55
C PRO A 171 -4.08 3.45 -13.42
N TRP A 172 -4.62 2.60 -12.57
CA TRP A 172 -6.05 2.53 -12.33
C TRP A 172 -6.56 3.77 -11.59
N ILE A 173 -5.93 4.12 -10.47
CA ILE A 173 -6.41 5.26 -9.65
C ILE A 173 -6.21 6.61 -10.38
N THR A 174 -5.19 6.75 -11.23
CA THR A 174 -4.94 7.99 -11.99
C THR A 174 -5.97 8.28 -13.07
N LYS A 175 -6.83 7.31 -13.43
CA LYS A 175 -7.94 7.54 -14.36
C LYS A 175 -9.03 8.42 -13.77
N PHE A 176 -9.22 8.39 -12.45
CA PHE A 176 -10.28 9.13 -11.77
C PHE A 176 -9.81 10.55 -11.48
N LYS A 177 -10.13 11.45 -12.39
CA LYS A 177 -9.71 12.85 -12.28
C LYS A 177 -10.47 13.58 -11.18
N ALA A 178 -9.77 14.42 -10.47
CA ALA A 178 -10.32 15.32 -9.47
C ALA A 178 -10.84 16.59 -10.16
N LEU A 179 -12.14 16.77 -10.21
CA LEU A 179 -12.79 17.97 -10.72
C LEU A 179 -13.42 18.74 -9.56
N GLY A 180 -13.33 20.07 -9.60
CA GLY A 180 -13.83 20.94 -8.53
C GLY A 180 -12.85 21.15 -7.37
N ASP A 181 -13.34 21.64 -6.24
CA ASP A 181 -12.53 21.98 -5.07
C ASP A 181 -12.09 20.76 -4.28
N ALA A 182 -10.96 20.88 -3.59
CA ALA A 182 -10.42 19.80 -2.79
C ALA A 182 -11.21 19.67 -1.48
N LEU A 183 -11.69 18.47 -1.21
CA LEU A 183 -12.24 18.08 0.09
C LEU A 183 -11.14 17.55 1.03
N ALA A 184 -10.14 16.89 0.46
CA ALA A 184 -9.01 16.32 1.15
C ALA A 184 -7.93 15.90 0.12
N TYR A 185 -6.86 15.29 0.64
CA TYR A 185 -5.75 14.77 -0.16
C TYR A 185 -5.38 13.37 0.29
N SER A 186 -4.99 12.52 -0.65
CA SER A 186 -4.46 11.20 -0.38
C SER A 186 -3.02 11.09 -0.85
N GLY A 187 -2.14 10.50 -0.03
CA GLY A 187 -0.79 10.14 -0.46
C GLY A 187 -0.83 9.00 -1.45
N ASN A 188 0.10 9.01 -2.40
CA ASN A 188 0.32 7.89 -3.31
C ASN A 188 1.72 7.35 -3.16
N ASN A 189 1.85 6.04 -3.34
CA ASN A 189 3.13 5.34 -3.28
C ASN A 189 3.18 4.17 -4.24
N ALA A 190 4.37 3.54 -4.27
CA ALA A 190 4.55 2.29 -4.98
C ALA A 190 3.48 1.27 -4.57
N PRO A 191 3.02 0.42 -5.50
CA PRO A 191 1.83 -0.42 -5.34
C PRO A 191 2.09 -1.72 -4.56
N ASP A 192 3.08 -1.77 -3.67
CA ASP A 192 3.36 -2.91 -2.79
C ASP A 192 2.94 -2.63 -1.33
N PHE A 193 2.84 -3.68 -0.53
CA PHE A 193 2.47 -3.58 0.88
C PHE A 193 3.45 -2.74 1.70
N GLN A 194 4.74 -2.79 1.40
CA GLN A 194 5.77 -2.04 2.11
C GLN A 194 5.52 -0.52 2.07
N ASN A 195 4.94 -0.04 0.98
CA ASN A 195 4.67 1.36 0.78
C ASN A 195 3.31 1.82 1.32
N ASN A 196 2.45 0.91 1.83
CA ASN A 196 1.16 1.28 2.44
C ASN A 196 1.32 2.28 3.58
N ARG A 197 2.42 2.22 4.37
CA ARG A 197 2.70 3.17 5.47
C ARG A 197 2.64 4.65 5.06
N PHE A 198 2.81 4.95 3.79
CA PHE A 198 2.75 6.30 3.25
C PHE A 198 1.37 6.68 2.69
N LEU A 199 0.48 5.71 2.48
CA LEU A 199 -0.88 5.96 2.03
C LEU A 199 -1.71 6.44 3.21
N LYS A 200 -2.07 7.72 3.18
CA LYS A 200 -2.86 8.40 4.21
C LYS A 200 -3.84 9.34 3.53
N ILE A 201 -4.92 9.65 4.23
CA ILE A 201 -5.87 10.70 3.86
C ILE A 201 -5.69 11.84 4.87
N ALA A 202 -5.63 13.09 4.41
CA ALA A 202 -5.48 14.27 5.25
C ALA A 202 -6.25 15.46 4.65
N ALA A 203 -6.71 16.39 5.48
CA ALA A 203 -7.39 17.61 5.04
C ALA A 203 -6.47 18.51 4.21
N SER A 204 -5.19 18.55 4.55
CA SER A 204 -4.17 19.33 3.82
C SER A 204 -3.07 18.44 3.24
N GLN A 205 -2.59 18.80 2.05
CA GLN A 205 -1.45 18.11 1.44
C GLN A 205 -0.13 18.25 2.22
N HIS A 206 -0.02 19.25 3.09
CA HIS A 206 1.18 19.49 3.92
C HIS A 206 1.38 18.40 4.97
N PHE A 207 0.29 17.78 5.43
CA PHE A 207 0.31 16.70 6.43
C PHE A 207 0.46 15.30 5.84
N LEU A 208 0.45 15.19 4.52
CA LEU A 208 0.85 13.95 3.88
C LEU A 208 2.37 13.79 4.00
N PRO A 209 2.85 12.60 4.33
CA PRO A 209 4.27 12.39 4.48
C PRO A 209 4.99 12.80 3.20
N ASN A 210 5.90 13.74 3.32
CA ASN A 210 6.91 13.96 2.31
C ASN A 210 7.80 12.72 2.36
N GLY A 211 7.47 11.72 1.55
CA GLY A 211 8.37 10.60 1.35
C GLY A 211 9.70 11.17 0.88
N SER A 212 10.81 10.53 1.25
CA SER A 212 12.16 10.81 0.72
C SER A 212 12.26 10.75 -0.81
N LEU A 213 11.16 10.53 -1.47
CA LEU A 213 10.92 10.62 -2.91
C LEU A 213 10.22 11.96 -3.13
N ASN A 214 10.99 12.90 -3.64
CA ASN A 214 10.55 14.25 -4.04
C ASN A 214 9.39 14.29 -5.04
N ASN A 215 8.71 13.15 -5.29
CA ASN A 215 7.64 12.95 -6.25
C ASN A 215 6.54 12.01 -5.73
N ALA A 216 6.26 11.96 -4.43
CA ALA A 216 5.07 11.25 -3.95
C ALA A 216 3.86 11.98 -4.55
N THR A 217 3.26 11.39 -5.59
CA THR A 217 2.06 11.93 -6.22
C THR A 217 0.96 11.99 -5.16
N LYS A 218 0.47 13.18 -4.88
CA LYS A 218 -0.64 13.41 -3.98
C LYS A 218 -1.90 13.51 -4.82
N TYR A 219 -2.91 12.74 -4.45
CA TYR A 219 -4.21 12.83 -5.12
C TYR A 219 -5.10 13.84 -4.38
N LYS A 220 -5.60 14.81 -5.11
CA LYS A 220 -6.69 15.66 -4.68
C LYS A 220 -7.96 14.80 -4.61
N ILE A 221 -8.69 14.85 -3.50
CA ILE A 221 -9.98 14.20 -3.31
C ILE A 221 -11.06 15.26 -3.56
N THR A 222 -11.98 14.93 -4.45
CA THR A 222 -13.13 15.75 -4.81
C THR A 222 -14.37 14.86 -4.87
N PRO A 223 -15.59 15.39 -5.01
CA PRO A 223 -16.78 14.55 -5.15
C PRO A 223 -16.67 13.49 -6.25
N THR A 224 -16.01 13.82 -7.37
CA THR A 224 -15.94 12.95 -8.57
C THR A 224 -15.08 11.72 -8.40
N ASN A 225 -14.08 11.75 -7.52
CA ASN A 225 -13.14 10.64 -7.32
C ASN A 225 -13.11 10.08 -5.88
N LEU A 226 -14.03 10.53 -5.02
CA LEU A 226 -14.07 10.11 -3.61
C LEU A 226 -14.20 8.60 -3.45
N LEU A 227 -15.20 7.98 -4.08
CA LEU A 227 -15.39 6.53 -4.00
C LEU A 227 -14.19 5.74 -4.56
N PRO A 228 -13.68 6.00 -5.77
CA PRO A 228 -12.48 5.33 -6.26
C PRO A 228 -11.26 5.47 -5.33
N ILE A 229 -11.02 6.64 -4.73
CA ILE A 229 -9.90 6.81 -3.80
C ILE A 229 -10.12 6.04 -2.51
N PHE A 230 -11.35 5.99 -1.99
CA PHE A 230 -11.65 5.23 -0.78
C PHE A 230 -11.58 3.72 -1.03
N ILE A 231 -11.94 3.24 -2.23
CA ILE A 231 -11.66 1.86 -2.66
C ILE A 231 -10.15 1.61 -2.74
N TYR A 232 -9.39 2.49 -3.42
CA TYR A 232 -7.93 2.40 -3.50
C TYR A 232 -7.27 2.30 -2.13
N PHE A 233 -7.74 3.12 -1.19
CA PHE A 233 -7.27 3.11 0.18
C PHE A 233 -7.62 1.78 0.88
N SER A 234 -8.87 1.35 0.80
CA SER A 234 -9.39 0.20 1.52
C SER A 234 -8.76 -1.12 1.07
N VAL A 235 -8.66 -1.37 -0.24
CA VAL A 235 -8.06 -2.61 -0.77
C VAL A 235 -6.61 -2.78 -0.33
N ARG A 236 -5.91 -1.70 -0.04
CA ARG A 236 -4.52 -1.72 0.41
C ARG A 236 -4.36 -1.96 1.92
N TYR A 237 -5.40 -1.72 2.72
CA TYR A 237 -5.35 -1.88 4.17
C TYR A 237 -6.16 -3.06 4.70
N VAL A 238 -7.16 -3.51 3.97
CA VAL A 238 -8.02 -4.64 4.35
C VAL A 238 -7.19 -5.92 4.46
N VAL A 239 -6.39 -6.23 3.45
CA VAL A 239 -5.51 -7.40 3.48
C VAL A 239 -4.33 -7.14 4.42
N LYS A 240 -4.14 -8.03 5.38
CA LYS A 240 -3.06 -7.89 6.35
C LYS A 240 -1.68 -8.08 5.71
N ALA A 241 -0.81 -7.10 5.92
CA ALA A 241 0.60 -7.24 5.54
C ALA A 241 1.29 -8.32 6.38
N THR A 242 1.98 -9.23 5.71
CA THR A 242 2.79 -10.30 6.31
C THR A 242 4.15 -10.36 5.63
N TRP A 243 5.10 -11.13 6.15
CA TRP A 243 6.38 -11.32 5.48
C TRP A 243 6.23 -11.98 4.10
N ILE A 244 5.16 -12.79 3.89
CA ILE A 244 4.93 -13.51 2.63
C ILE A 244 4.49 -12.55 1.51
N ASN A 245 3.65 -11.55 1.82
CA ASN A 245 3.04 -10.65 0.84
C ASN A 245 3.67 -9.24 0.81
N ASP A 246 4.70 -8.97 1.61
CA ASP A 246 5.34 -7.64 1.72
C ASP A 246 5.73 -7.04 0.35
N ARG A 247 6.06 -7.89 -0.62
CA ARG A 247 6.47 -7.49 -1.98
C ARG A 247 5.40 -7.70 -3.05
N ASP A 248 4.21 -8.16 -2.68
CA ASP A 248 3.12 -8.30 -3.65
C ASP A 248 2.68 -6.94 -4.16
N GLN A 249 2.29 -6.91 -5.42
CA GLN A 249 1.83 -5.71 -6.08
C GLN A 249 0.31 -5.70 -6.10
N PHE A 250 -0.29 -4.61 -5.66
CA PHE A 250 -1.69 -4.33 -5.96
C PHE A 250 -1.82 -4.02 -7.45
N LEU A 251 -2.83 -4.62 -8.07
CA LEU A 251 -2.99 -4.65 -9.51
C LEU A 251 -4.18 -3.80 -9.96
N PHE A 252 -4.19 -3.48 -11.24
CA PHE A 252 -5.31 -2.88 -11.93
C PHE A 252 -6.47 -3.89 -11.94
N PRO A 253 -7.62 -3.58 -11.32
CA PRO A 253 -8.72 -4.53 -11.17
C PRO A 253 -9.45 -4.80 -12.49
N ASN A 254 -10.21 -5.89 -12.53
CA ASN A 254 -11.24 -6.08 -13.54
C ASN A 254 -12.41 -5.08 -13.33
N LYS A 255 -13.36 -5.01 -14.26
CA LYS A 255 -14.45 -4.01 -14.20
C LYS A 255 -15.64 -4.39 -13.30
N ASN A 256 -15.68 -5.59 -12.74
CA ASN A 256 -16.86 -6.05 -11.99
C ASN A 256 -17.13 -5.26 -10.71
N TRP A 257 -16.08 -4.70 -10.09
CA TRP A 257 -16.21 -3.84 -8.91
C TRP A 257 -17.09 -2.60 -9.16
N GLU A 258 -17.17 -2.10 -10.42
CA GLU A 258 -17.96 -0.91 -10.79
C GLU A 258 -19.46 -1.12 -10.60
N LYS A 259 -19.92 -2.35 -10.71
CA LYS A 259 -21.32 -2.76 -10.53
C LYS A 259 -21.68 -3.16 -9.11
N ASP A 260 -20.68 -3.53 -8.28
CA ASP A 260 -20.88 -3.96 -6.89
C ASP A 260 -20.95 -2.75 -5.96
N LYS A 261 -22.15 -2.18 -5.79
CA LYS A 261 -22.37 -1.02 -4.92
C LYS A 261 -22.10 -1.35 -3.45
N GLU A 262 -22.42 -2.56 -3.01
CA GLU A 262 -22.13 -2.98 -1.63
C GLU A 262 -20.61 -2.95 -1.36
N PHE A 263 -19.80 -3.49 -2.24
CA PHE A 263 -18.33 -3.43 -2.12
C PHE A 263 -17.83 -1.99 -2.07
N GLN A 264 -18.34 -1.12 -2.97
CA GLN A 264 -17.94 0.32 -3.00
C GLN A 264 -18.27 1.00 -1.67
N HIS A 265 -19.50 0.79 -1.15
CA HIS A 265 -19.97 1.41 0.08
C HIS A 265 -19.27 0.83 1.32
N ASN A 266 -18.96 -0.46 1.34
CA ASN A 266 -18.15 -1.08 2.38
C ASN A 266 -16.73 -0.51 2.43
N CYS A 267 -16.08 -0.35 1.27
CA CYS A 267 -14.78 0.32 1.18
C CYS A 267 -14.84 1.78 1.63
N PHE A 268 -15.91 2.49 1.30
CA PHE A 268 -16.13 3.87 1.72
C PHE A 268 -16.17 3.99 3.25
N VAL A 269 -17.00 3.19 3.93
CA VAL A 269 -17.10 3.22 5.39
C VAL A 269 -15.79 2.77 6.06
N TYR A 270 -15.13 1.75 5.51
CA TYR A 270 -13.85 1.29 6.03
C TYR A 270 -12.76 2.39 5.97
N ALA A 271 -12.64 3.10 4.84
CA ALA A 271 -11.65 4.17 4.67
C ALA A 271 -11.95 5.36 5.58
N LEU A 272 -13.21 5.68 5.79
CA LEU A 272 -13.65 6.82 6.59
C LEU A 272 -13.14 6.75 8.03
N PHE A 273 -13.19 5.56 8.64
CA PHE A 273 -12.81 5.37 10.05
C PHE A 273 -11.47 4.63 10.26
N HIS A 274 -10.74 4.34 9.18
CA HIS A 274 -9.46 3.65 9.31
C HIS A 274 -8.38 4.51 9.98
N GLY A 275 -7.52 3.89 10.77
CA GLY A 275 -6.48 4.58 11.54
C GLY A 275 -5.44 5.38 10.73
N GLN A 276 -5.35 5.19 9.40
CA GLN A 276 -4.54 6.00 8.49
C GLN A 276 -5.32 7.12 7.79
N ASN A 277 -6.61 7.26 8.08
CA ASN A 277 -7.33 8.49 7.83
C ASN A 277 -6.89 9.50 8.91
N LYS A 278 -6.26 10.60 8.47
CA LYS A 278 -5.66 11.65 9.32
C LYS A 278 -6.34 12.98 9.08
N ILE A 279 -7.59 12.97 8.61
CA ILE A 279 -8.38 14.19 8.52
C ILE A 279 -8.50 14.79 9.91
N SER A 280 -8.24 16.08 10.01
CA SER A 280 -8.29 16.86 11.25
C SER A 280 -8.87 18.23 10.96
N ASN A 281 -9.79 18.68 11.79
CA ASN A 281 -10.36 20.04 11.70
C ASN A 281 -9.32 21.14 12.01
N LYS A 282 -8.22 20.78 12.71
CA LYS A 282 -7.07 21.68 12.92
C LYS A 282 -6.33 22.05 11.65
N GLU A 283 -6.52 21.27 10.58
CA GLU A 283 -5.80 21.38 9.31
C GLU A 283 -6.66 21.96 8.19
N GLY A 284 -7.94 22.22 8.45
CA GLY A 284 -8.93 22.73 7.52
C GLY A 284 -10.32 22.19 7.81
N THR A 285 -11.31 22.67 7.07
CA THR A 285 -12.70 22.22 7.22
C THR A 285 -12.81 20.69 7.08
N ASN A 286 -13.46 20.07 8.05
CA ASN A 286 -13.75 18.63 8.01
C ASN A 286 -15.03 18.37 7.20
N HIS A 287 -14.87 17.94 5.96
CA HIS A 287 -15.97 17.57 5.07
C HIS A 287 -16.50 16.13 5.28
N PHE A 288 -16.00 15.39 6.26
CA PHE A 288 -16.16 13.94 6.36
C PHE A 288 -16.86 13.47 7.64
N ILE A 289 -17.75 14.30 8.19
CA ILE A 289 -18.63 13.91 9.30
C ILE A 289 -19.89 13.23 8.70
N PRO A 290 -20.16 11.95 8.97
CA PRO A 290 -21.27 11.22 8.38
C PRO A 290 -22.53 11.25 9.24
N PHE A 291 -22.61 12.16 10.20
CA PHE A 291 -23.68 12.28 11.18
C PHE A 291 -24.22 13.70 11.19
N THR A 292 -25.51 13.85 11.49
CA THR A 292 -26.13 15.17 11.73
C THR A 292 -25.85 15.63 13.16
N GLU A 293 -25.95 16.93 13.40
CA GLU A 293 -25.83 17.53 14.73
C GLU A 293 -26.84 16.94 15.71
N LYS A 294 -28.06 16.71 15.23
CA LYS A 294 -29.13 16.07 16.03
C LYS A 294 -28.74 14.65 16.48
N GLU A 295 -28.15 13.85 15.57
CA GLU A 295 -27.70 12.49 15.90
C GLU A 295 -26.58 12.48 16.93
N LEU A 296 -25.72 13.49 16.93
CA LEU A 296 -24.61 13.64 17.88
C LEU A 296 -24.95 14.46 19.10
N ASN A 297 -26.19 14.97 19.19
CA ASN A 297 -26.66 15.83 20.27
C ASN A 297 -25.83 17.12 20.41
N ILE A 298 -25.48 17.76 19.31
CA ILE A 298 -24.70 18.99 19.23
C ILE A 298 -25.64 20.16 18.93
N LYS A 299 -25.39 21.32 19.57
CA LYS A 299 -26.18 22.55 19.34
C LYS A 299 -25.62 23.42 18.19
N GLU A 300 -24.31 23.35 18.00
CA GLU A 300 -23.60 24.11 16.98
C GLU A 300 -23.71 23.43 15.62
N ALA A 301 -23.95 24.20 14.55
CA ALA A 301 -23.96 23.66 13.20
C ALA A 301 -22.54 23.28 12.73
N PHE A 302 -22.43 22.17 12.00
CA PHE A 302 -21.18 21.82 11.35
C PHE A 302 -20.83 22.79 10.21
N GLU A 303 -19.54 23.01 10.00
CA GLU A 303 -19.02 23.81 8.89
C GLU A 303 -19.35 23.20 7.53
N SER A 304 -19.55 21.90 7.47
CA SER A 304 -19.79 21.17 6.23
C SER A 304 -20.70 19.96 6.42
N HIS A 305 -21.73 19.88 5.61
CA HIS A 305 -22.62 18.72 5.49
C HIS A 305 -22.32 17.89 4.20
N PHE A 306 -21.19 18.14 3.56
CA PHE A 306 -20.85 17.51 2.28
C PHE A 306 -21.03 15.99 2.31
N LEU A 307 -20.50 15.30 3.34
CA LEU A 307 -20.56 13.85 3.38
C LEU A 307 -21.98 13.31 3.54
N LEU A 308 -22.81 13.97 4.33
CA LEU A 308 -24.23 13.63 4.48
C LEU A 308 -24.98 13.78 3.14
N ASP A 309 -24.75 14.87 2.43
CA ASP A 309 -25.37 15.10 1.13
C ASP A 309 -24.85 14.13 0.06
N PHE A 310 -23.56 13.77 0.12
CA PHE A 310 -22.99 12.75 -0.74
C PHE A 310 -23.62 11.36 -0.48
N MET A 311 -23.72 10.96 0.78
CA MET A 311 -24.34 9.69 1.17
C MET A 311 -25.84 9.66 0.84
N ALA A 312 -26.51 10.80 0.91
CA ALA A 312 -27.94 10.93 0.56
C ALA A 312 -28.20 11.03 -0.96
N GLY A 313 -27.14 11.04 -1.78
CA GLY A 313 -27.28 11.17 -3.25
C GLY A 313 -27.75 12.55 -3.70
N LYS A 314 -27.53 13.60 -2.91
CA LYS A 314 -27.96 14.98 -3.19
C LYS A 314 -26.91 15.81 -3.93
N ILE A 315 -25.67 15.35 -4.02
CA ILE A 315 -24.61 16.06 -4.74
C ILE A 315 -24.89 15.96 -6.24
N LYS A 316 -25.10 17.11 -6.87
CA LYS A 316 -25.35 17.17 -8.33
C LYS A 316 -24.05 16.97 -9.09
N SER A 317 -24.05 15.95 -9.95
CA SER A 317 -23.01 15.78 -10.96
C SER A 317 -23.25 16.77 -12.10
N THR A 318 -22.23 17.50 -12.53
CA THR A 318 -22.30 18.37 -13.71
C THR A 318 -21.85 17.59 -14.94
N GLU A 319 -22.24 18.01 -16.16
CA GLU A 319 -21.76 17.39 -17.41
C GLU A 319 -20.22 17.41 -17.51
N LYS A 320 -19.55 18.39 -16.87
CA LYS A 320 -18.09 18.46 -16.77
C LYS A 320 -17.49 17.33 -15.92
N ASP A 321 -18.26 16.75 -15.01
CA ASP A 321 -17.82 15.66 -14.14
C ASP A 321 -17.75 14.31 -14.88
N ILE A 322 -18.30 14.26 -16.09
CA ILE A 322 -18.40 13.06 -16.95
C ILE A 322 -17.27 12.99 -18.00
N LEU A 323 -16.42 14.02 -18.09
CA LEU A 323 -15.35 14.12 -19.08
C LEU A 323 -14.15 13.23 -18.75
N GLY A 324 -14.21 11.98 -19.20
CA GLY A 324 -13.13 11.00 -19.19
C GLY A 324 -13.56 9.76 -19.96
N GLU A 325 -12.62 8.87 -20.32
CA GLU A 325 -12.88 7.60 -21.01
C GLU A 325 -13.90 6.68 -20.30
N ASN A 326 -14.19 6.93 -19.02
CA ASN A 326 -15.24 6.30 -18.26
C ASN A 326 -16.40 7.28 -18.10
N LYS A 327 -17.46 7.05 -18.85
CA LYS A 327 -18.72 7.81 -18.81
C LYS A 327 -19.53 7.63 -17.51
N GLU A 328 -18.98 7.04 -16.47
CA GLU A 328 -19.67 6.75 -15.21
C GLU A 328 -19.17 7.69 -14.11
N SER A 329 -20.10 8.50 -13.61
CA SER A 329 -19.88 9.28 -12.39
C SER A 329 -19.96 8.35 -11.17
N PHE A 330 -18.99 8.46 -10.26
CA PHE A 330 -19.00 7.78 -8.96
C PHE A 330 -19.67 8.61 -7.85
N ILE A 331 -20.35 9.69 -8.22
CA ILE A 331 -21.20 10.45 -7.31
C ILE A 331 -22.52 9.70 -7.16
N PRO A 332 -22.95 9.32 -5.95
CA PRO A 332 -24.24 8.69 -5.74
C PRO A 332 -25.40 9.58 -6.21
N THR A 333 -26.33 9.01 -6.95
CA THR A 333 -27.58 9.67 -7.42
C THR A 333 -28.79 9.26 -6.59
N LYS A 334 -28.61 8.31 -5.67
CA LYS A 334 -29.61 7.83 -4.70
C LYS A 334 -28.91 7.64 -3.36
N PRO A 335 -29.66 7.58 -2.25
CA PRO A 335 -29.10 7.29 -0.96
C PRO A 335 -28.24 6.02 -0.99
N MET A 336 -27.08 6.06 -0.35
CA MET A 336 -26.18 4.92 -0.24
C MET A 336 -26.80 3.88 0.71
N GLU A 337 -26.81 2.63 0.27
CA GLU A 337 -27.21 1.49 1.10
C GLU A 337 -25.97 0.85 1.71
N PHE A 338 -26.04 0.52 2.99
CA PHE A 338 -24.91 -0.05 3.72
C PHE A 338 -25.22 -1.48 4.15
N SER A 339 -24.24 -2.37 4.03
CA SER A 339 -24.33 -3.70 4.62
C SER A 339 -24.45 -3.61 6.15
N ILE A 340 -24.90 -4.69 6.79
CA ILE A 340 -24.99 -4.77 8.25
C ILE A 340 -23.62 -4.47 8.89
N GLU A 341 -22.54 -4.98 8.33
CA GLU A 341 -21.19 -4.77 8.83
C GLU A 341 -20.75 -3.31 8.71
N ALA A 342 -21.07 -2.65 7.60
CA ALA A 342 -20.79 -1.22 7.41
C ALA A 342 -21.64 -0.36 8.35
N GLN A 343 -22.93 -0.72 8.54
CA GLN A 343 -23.81 -0.02 9.48
C GLN A 343 -23.32 -0.16 10.93
N ASN A 344 -22.80 -1.33 11.31
CA ASN A 344 -22.22 -1.53 12.64
C ASN A 344 -20.98 -0.65 12.87
N VAL A 345 -20.14 -0.43 11.84
CA VAL A 345 -19.02 0.53 11.92
C VAL A 345 -19.54 1.94 12.11
N LEU A 346 -20.56 2.37 11.34
CA LEU A 346 -21.18 3.69 11.49
C LEU A 346 -21.77 3.88 12.89
N ASN A 347 -22.45 2.88 13.43
CA ASN A 347 -23.05 2.93 14.77
C ASN A 347 -21.98 3.03 15.87
N ALA A 348 -20.91 2.22 15.79
CA ALA A 348 -19.80 2.28 16.72
C ALA A 348 -19.05 3.63 16.66
N ALA A 349 -18.85 4.16 15.47
CA ALA A 349 -18.30 5.49 15.28
C ALA A 349 -19.22 6.57 15.87
N LYS A 350 -20.53 6.50 15.61
CA LYS A 350 -21.51 7.45 16.17
C LYS A 350 -21.44 7.47 17.70
N ALA A 351 -21.40 6.32 18.37
CA ALA A 351 -21.29 6.24 19.83
C ALA A 351 -20.01 6.94 20.34
N LEU A 352 -18.88 6.76 19.64
CA LEU A 352 -17.63 7.42 19.99
C LEU A 352 -17.70 8.95 19.80
N TYR A 353 -18.34 9.44 18.71
CA TYR A 353 -18.53 10.84 18.45
C TYR A 353 -19.46 11.47 19.49
N ILE A 354 -20.58 10.84 19.84
CA ILE A 354 -21.49 11.30 20.91
C ILE A 354 -20.71 11.42 22.22
N TYR A 355 -19.95 10.42 22.60
CA TYR A 355 -19.16 10.45 23.83
C TYR A 355 -18.14 11.60 23.83
N TYR A 356 -17.44 11.82 22.72
CA TYR A 356 -16.52 12.95 22.59
C TYR A 356 -17.23 14.29 22.81
N HIS A 357 -18.36 14.53 22.17
CA HIS A 357 -19.09 15.80 22.30
C HIS A 357 -19.69 15.99 23.70
N GLN A 358 -20.13 14.91 24.34
CA GLN A 358 -20.59 14.97 25.73
C GLN A 358 -19.47 15.36 26.69
N MET A 359 -18.30 14.75 26.55
CA MET A 359 -17.18 14.97 27.44
C MET A 359 -16.41 16.26 27.19
N ALA A 360 -16.22 16.64 25.93
CA ALA A 360 -15.43 17.81 25.55
C ALA A 360 -16.28 19.08 25.38
N GLY A 361 -17.58 18.94 25.08
CA GLY A 361 -18.52 20.06 24.84
C GLY A 361 -19.20 20.61 26.09
N ASP A 362 -19.09 19.94 27.23
CA ASP A 362 -19.69 20.45 28.47
C ASP A 362 -18.75 21.47 29.12
N VAL A 363 -19.04 22.75 28.85
CA VAL A 363 -18.24 23.93 29.25
C VAL A 363 -18.15 24.09 30.79
N GLY A 364 -18.92 23.32 31.57
CA GLY A 364 -18.98 23.38 33.03
C GLY A 364 -17.97 22.46 33.74
N THR A 365 -17.53 21.40 33.09
CA THR A 365 -16.52 20.51 33.63
C THR A 365 -15.19 20.77 32.92
N ALA A 366 -14.28 21.43 33.61
CA ALA A 366 -12.89 21.66 33.15
C ALA A 366 -12.22 20.29 32.91
N TRP A 367 -12.53 19.66 31.80
CA TRP A 367 -11.97 18.38 31.41
C TRP A 367 -10.57 18.61 30.85
N LYS A 368 -9.62 18.73 31.76
CA LYS A 368 -8.19 18.78 31.45
C LYS A 368 -7.67 17.37 31.26
N ILE A 369 -7.91 16.77 30.10
CA ILE A 369 -7.11 15.58 29.72
C ILE A 369 -5.66 15.99 29.49
N ASN A 370 -5.42 17.17 28.99
CA ASN A 370 -4.15 17.89 28.92
C ASN A 370 -4.46 19.37 28.84
N ASP A 371 -3.70 20.23 29.48
CA ASP A 371 -3.83 21.69 29.47
C ASP A 371 -3.79 22.35 28.06
N LYS A 372 -3.85 21.57 26.98
CA LYS A 372 -3.65 21.97 25.57
C LYS A 372 -4.72 21.49 24.61
N THR A 373 -5.77 20.77 25.02
CA THR A 373 -6.79 20.26 24.10
C THR A 373 -7.99 21.20 24.06
N GLU A 374 -8.13 21.89 22.96
CA GLU A 374 -9.30 22.67 22.60
C GLU A 374 -10.42 21.76 22.11
N TYR A 375 -11.66 22.01 22.51
CA TYR A 375 -12.83 21.35 21.96
C TYR A 375 -13.02 21.79 20.49
N LEU A 376 -13.19 20.80 19.61
CA LEU A 376 -13.41 21.00 18.18
C LEU A 376 -14.80 20.49 17.80
N PRO A 377 -15.78 21.39 17.54
CA PRO A 377 -17.13 20.97 17.12
C PRO A 377 -17.12 20.11 15.87
N ASN A 378 -16.25 20.41 14.93
CA ASN A 378 -16.08 19.68 13.66
C ASN A 378 -15.00 18.58 13.71
N ALA A 379 -14.75 18.00 14.89
CA ALA A 379 -13.71 16.98 15.07
C ALA A 379 -13.89 15.80 14.13
N ALA A 380 -12.80 15.35 13.51
CA ALA A 380 -12.72 14.05 12.86
C ALA A 380 -12.25 12.97 13.85
N LEU A 381 -12.34 11.69 13.47
CA LEU A 381 -11.85 10.59 14.31
C LEU A 381 -10.39 10.81 14.77
N TYR A 382 -9.57 11.42 13.95
CA TYR A 382 -8.18 11.72 14.31
C TYR A 382 -8.07 12.73 15.44
N ASP A 383 -8.90 13.78 15.41
CA ASP A 383 -8.98 14.80 16.47
C ASP A 383 -9.51 14.20 17.78
N ILE A 384 -10.58 13.39 17.69
CA ILE A 384 -11.14 12.67 18.84
C ILE A 384 -10.07 11.80 19.50
N LYS A 385 -9.32 11.04 18.71
CA LYS A 385 -8.22 10.24 19.24
C LYS A 385 -7.11 11.08 19.87
N GLU A 386 -6.77 12.20 19.28
CA GLU A 386 -5.77 13.12 19.84
C GLU A 386 -6.23 13.70 21.18
N CYS A 387 -7.52 14.08 21.27
CA CYS A 387 -8.12 14.60 22.49
C CYS A 387 -7.95 13.61 23.65
N PHE A 388 -8.34 12.35 23.47
CA PHE A 388 -8.31 11.35 24.54
C PHE A 388 -6.95 10.72 24.80
N GLN A 389 -6.08 10.60 23.82
CA GLN A 389 -4.79 9.94 23.94
C GLN A 389 -3.64 10.91 24.23
N GLY A 390 -3.79 12.18 23.83
CA GLY A 390 -2.72 13.15 23.93
C GLY A 390 -1.49 12.81 23.09
N ARG A 391 -0.44 13.62 23.26
CA ARG A 391 0.85 13.41 22.59
C ARG A 391 1.98 13.31 23.62
N ASN A 392 2.96 12.49 23.32
CA ASN A 392 4.19 12.40 24.11
C ASN A 392 5.14 13.60 23.82
N GLU A 393 6.21 13.69 24.57
CA GLU A 393 7.25 14.75 24.46
C GLU A 393 7.84 14.88 23.03
N LYS A 394 7.81 13.79 22.25
CA LYS A 394 8.26 13.76 20.83
C LYS A 394 7.16 14.17 19.85
N GLY A 395 6.02 14.68 20.33
CA GLY A 395 4.88 15.10 19.52
C GLY A 395 4.12 13.95 18.85
N ARG A 396 4.35 12.68 19.26
CA ARG A 396 3.63 11.52 18.72
C ARG A 396 2.40 11.24 19.58
N MET A 397 1.26 10.99 18.94
CA MET A 397 0.04 10.55 19.61
C MET A 397 0.33 9.30 20.43
N ASN A 398 -0.10 9.29 21.68
CA ASN A 398 -0.01 8.14 22.56
C ASN A 398 -0.88 6.98 22.05
N SER A 399 -0.54 5.75 22.41
CA SER A 399 -1.28 4.56 21.96
C SER A 399 -2.45 4.21 22.87
N LYS A 400 -2.49 4.79 24.07
CA LYS A 400 -3.48 4.52 25.13
C LYS A 400 -4.06 5.83 25.64
N SER A 401 -5.23 5.76 26.22
CA SER A 401 -5.89 6.79 27.01
C SER A 401 -6.15 6.25 28.43
N GLU A 402 -6.21 7.12 29.41
CA GLU A 402 -6.66 6.79 30.76
C GLU A 402 -8.17 6.66 30.85
N ASP A 403 -8.91 7.23 29.90
CA ASP A 403 -10.34 7.12 29.81
C ASP A 403 -10.78 5.72 29.36
N LEU A 404 -11.37 4.98 30.28
CA LEU A 404 -11.80 3.60 30.07
C LEU A 404 -12.98 3.52 29.10
N LYS A 405 -13.94 4.46 29.17
CA LYS A 405 -15.11 4.47 28.29
C LYS A 405 -14.73 4.78 26.85
N TYR A 406 -13.86 5.76 26.62
CA TYR A 406 -13.28 6.02 25.33
C TYR A 406 -12.56 4.78 24.77
N THR A 407 -11.77 4.11 25.63
CA THR A 407 -11.01 2.92 25.21
C THR A 407 -11.94 1.79 24.81
N GLU A 408 -13.05 1.57 25.50
CA GLU A 408 -14.10 0.61 25.15
C GLU A 408 -14.69 0.93 23.78
N LEU A 409 -15.18 2.18 23.59
CA LEU A 409 -15.80 2.63 22.33
C LEU A 409 -14.84 2.57 21.15
N LEU A 410 -13.58 2.96 21.33
CA LEU A 410 -12.57 2.85 20.27
C LEU A 410 -12.27 1.38 19.91
N ASN A 411 -12.28 0.48 20.88
CA ASN A 411 -12.07 -0.95 20.64
C ASN A 411 -13.27 -1.57 19.92
N ASP A 412 -14.48 -1.15 20.24
CA ASP A 412 -15.69 -1.58 19.54
C ASP A 412 -15.64 -1.13 18.07
N LEU A 413 -15.30 0.14 17.80
CA LEU A 413 -15.08 0.63 16.43
C LEU A 413 -14.00 -0.18 15.68
N LYS A 414 -12.90 -0.53 16.32
CA LYS A 414 -11.85 -1.36 15.68
C LYS A 414 -12.33 -2.78 15.39
N ASN A 415 -13.15 -3.37 16.28
CA ASN A 415 -13.68 -4.71 16.10
C ASN A 415 -14.69 -4.75 14.96
N THR A 416 -15.62 -3.79 14.89
CA THR A 416 -16.58 -3.69 13.78
C THR A 416 -15.87 -3.45 12.46
N GLN A 417 -14.81 -2.62 12.42
CA GLN A 417 -13.97 -2.44 11.22
C GLN A 417 -13.26 -3.73 10.80
N LYS A 418 -12.82 -4.55 11.75
CA LYS A 418 -12.18 -5.84 11.43
C LYS A 418 -13.18 -6.80 10.78
N ILE A 419 -14.43 -6.82 11.25
CA ILE A 419 -15.51 -7.63 10.66
C ILE A 419 -15.83 -7.13 9.24
N LEU A 420 -15.94 -5.81 9.06
CA LEU A 420 -16.14 -5.21 7.74
C LEU A 420 -14.98 -5.54 6.77
N ALA A 421 -13.75 -5.54 7.27
CA ALA A 421 -12.59 -5.93 6.46
C ALA A 421 -12.69 -7.38 5.97
N GLN A 422 -13.15 -8.31 6.82
CA GLN A 422 -13.37 -9.72 6.43
C GLN A 422 -14.42 -9.87 5.32
N LYS A 423 -15.42 -9.00 5.26
CA LYS A 423 -16.41 -8.97 4.18
C LYS A 423 -15.83 -8.39 2.88
N ILE A 424 -14.97 -7.39 2.96
CA ILE A 424 -14.33 -6.76 1.80
C ILE A 424 -13.25 -7.66 1.19
N GLU A 425 -12.47 -8.38 2.01
CA GLU A 425 -11.24 -9.09 1.60
C GLU A 425 -11.45 -10.07 0.43
N PRO A 426 -12.48 -10.94 0.39
CA PRO A 426 -12.71 -11.85 -0.75
C PRO A 426 -12.91 -11.10 -2.08
N LYS A 427 -13.56 -9.94 -2.02
CA LYS A 427 -13.82 -9.09 -3.19
C LYS A 427 -12.55 -8.47 -3.79
N ILE A 428 -11.52 -8.28 -2.97
CA ILE A 428 -10.21 -7.79 -3.43
C ILE A 428 -9.58 -8.79 -4.40
N TYR A 429 -9.70 -10.08 -4.13
CA TYR A 429 -9.21 -11.16 -5.01
C TYR A 429 -10.15 -11.39 -6.20
N GLU A 430 -11.47 -11.38 -5.97
CA GLU A 430 -12.47 -11.52 -7.03
C GLU A 430 -12.34 -10.43 -8.10
N TYR A 431 -12.05 -9.20 -7.68
CA TYR A 431 -11.84 -8.06 -8.61
C TYR A 431 -10.40 -7.90 -9.06
N GLU A 432 -9.52 -8.83 -8.71
CA GLU A 432 -8.12 -8.86 -9.10
C GLU A 432 -7.28 -7.65 -8.63
N PHE A 433 -7.67 -6.97 -7.55
CA PHE A 433 -6.79 -6.00 -6.91
C PHE A 433 -5.52 -6.65 -6.34
N LEU A 434 -5.64 -7.91 -5.94
CA LEU A 434 -4.55 -8.84 -5.61
C LEU A 434 -4.82 -10.19 -6.26
N LEU A 435 -3.76 -10.96 -6.49
CA LEU A 435 -3.81 -12.34 -6.97
C LEU A 435 -3.07 -13.26 -5.97
N GLU A 436 -3.58 -14.47 -5.79
CA GLU A 436 -2.94 -15.53 -5.00
C GLU A 436 -2.15 -16.51 -5.85
#